data_50744e11dd8a58b2f6a2d8ed7230b822
#
_entry.id   50744e11dd8a58b2f6a2d8ed7230b822
#
_cell.length_a   1.000
_cell.length_b   1.000
_cell.length_c   1.000
_cell.angle_alpha   90.00
_cell.angle_beta   90.00
_cell.angle_gamma   90.00
#
_symmetry.space_group_name_H-M   'P 1'
#
loop_
_entity.id
_entity.type
_entity.pdbx_description
1 polymer ?
#
loop_
_entity_poly.entity_id
_entity_poly.type
_entity_poly.pdbx_seq_one_letter_code
_entity_poly.pdbx_strand_id
1 'polypeptide(L)'
;MTLIKWAPRPASIFDDMDKMINNVFENDWNFPVRSKTNWSPAVDVKESDNSFTLTADIPGLTKKEVKVNVTDGILSISGERKFEDEKESGNYHYRERRYGSFSRTFNLPETVNEEDISASFKNGTLSIELPKQELVLPKERQIKIS
;
A
#
# COMPACT_ATOMS: atom_id res chain seq x y z
N MET A 1 -44.36 -3.66 -39.72
CA MET A 1 -44.19 -3.48 -38.29
C MET A 1 -42.90 -4.14 -37.84
N THR A 2 -41.89 -3.38 -37.57
CA THR A 2 -40.65 -3.90 -37.00
C THR A 2 -40.82 -3.90 -35.48
N LEU A 3 -40.86 -5.08 -34.90
CA LEU A 3 -40.83 -5.26 -33.48
C LEU A 3 -39.37 -5.00 -32.99
N ILE A 4 -39.13 -3.87 -32.34
CA ILE A 4 -37.89 -3.61 -31.65
C ILE A 4 -37.91 -4.44 -30.37
N LYS A 5 -37.15 -5.52 -30.39
CA LYS A 5 -36.93 -6.31 -29.19
C LYS A 5 -35.98 -5.54 -28.26
N TRP A 6 -36.58 -4.84 -27.29
CA TRP A 6 -35.81 -4.19 -26.27
C TRP A 6 -35.25 -5.27 -25.33
N ALA A 7 -33.95 -5.52 -25.42
CA ALA A 7 -33.26 -6.35 -24.46
C ALA A 7 -32.67 -5.40 -23.40
N PRO A 8 -33.12 -5.45 -22.14
CA PRO A 8 -32.44 -4.73 -21.08
C PRO A 8 -31.02 -5.30 -20.96
N ARG A 9 -30.05 -4.49 -21.26
CA ARG A 9 -28.68 -4.81 -20.84
C ARG A 9 -28.71 -4.84 -19.33
N PRO A 10 -28.34 -5.93 -18.67
CA PRO A 10 -28.07 -5.86 -17.27
C PRO A 10 -26.91 -4.87 -17.14
N ALA A 11 -27.22 -3.65 -16.72
CA ALA A 11 -26.20 -2.78 -16.19
C ALA A 11 -25.55 -3.57 -15.05
N SER A 12 -24.34 -4.03 -15.27
CA SER A 12 -23.57 -4.70 -14.25
C SER A 12 -23.33 -3.66 -13.18
N ILE A 13 -24.08 -3.75 -12.10
CA ILE A 13 -23.91 -2.93 -10.89
C ILE A 13 -22.46 -3.07 -10.42
N PHE A 14 -21.80 -4.17 -10.76
CA PHE A 14 -20.40 -4.43 -10.46
C PHE A 14 -19.43 -3.59 -11.32
N ASP A 15 -19.73 -3.31 -12.59
CA ASP A 15 -18.90 -2.44 -13.44
C ASP A 15 -18.94 -0.98 -12.98
N ASP A 16 -20.07 -0.53 -12.44
CA ASP A 16 -20.20 0.82 -11.89
C ASP A 16 -19.58 0.90 -10.49
N MET A 17 -19.62 -0.19 -9.72
CA MET A 17 -18.91 -0.28 -8.45
C MET A 17 -17.39 -0.29 -8.62
N ASP A 18 -16.87 -1.01 -9.59
CA ASP A 18 -15.43 -1.03 -9.88
C ASP A 18 -14.93 0.35 -10.35
N LYS A 19 -15.72 1.05 -11.14
CA LYS A 19 -15.41 2.45 -11.52
C LYS A 19 -15.50 3.41 -10.36
N MET A 20 -16.46 3.20 -9.46
CA MET A 20 -16.63 4.02 -8.27
C MET A 20 -15.50 3.80 -7.25
N ILE A 21 -15.10 2.56 -7.06
CA ILE A 21 -13.96 2.19 -6.20
C ILE A 21 -12.67 2.73 -6.80
N ASN A 22 -12.44 2.59 -8.10
CA ASN A 22 -11.26 3.13 -8.76
C ASN A 22 -11.22 4.67 -8.69
N ASN A 23 -12.33 5.36 -8.86
CA ASN A 23 -12.38 6.82 -8.74
C ASN A 23 -12.16 7.34 -7.32
N VAL A 24 -12.62 6.62 -6.31
CA VAL A 24 -12.42 6.99 -4.90
C VAL A 24 -10.97 6.73 -4.49
N PHE A 25 -10.37 5.65 -4.99
CA PHE A 25 -8.96 5.35 -4.72
C PHE A 25 -7.99 6.13 -5.62
N GLU A 26 -8.39 6.58 -6.80
CA GLU A 26 -7.54 7.39 -7.68
C GLU A 26 -7.37 8.84 -7.22
N ASN A 27 -8.33 9.41 -6.50
CA ASN A 27 -8.28 10.83 -6.15
C ASN A 27 -7.59 11.16 -4.83
N ASP A 28 -7.57 10.25 -3.86
CA ASP A 28 -6.94 10.49 -2.56
C ASP A 28 -5.64 9.70 -2.33
N TRP A 29 -5.44 8.63 -3.09
CA TRP A 29 -4.24 7.82 -3.04
C TRP A 29 -3.62 7.78 -4.43
N ASN A 30 -2.87 8.83 -4.76
CA ASN A 30 -2.16 8.92 -6.02
C ASN A 30 -1.08 7.83 -6.09
N PHE A 31 -1.50 6.63 -6.47
CA PHE A 31 -0.55 5.56 -6.77
C PHE A 31 0.07 5.86 -8.12
N PRO A 32 1.38 6.05 -8.22
CA PRO A 32 2.03 6.03 -9.51
C PRO A 32 1.91 4.61 -10.08
N VAL A 33 0.92 4.43 -10.93
CA VAL A 33 0.71 3.18 -11.66
C VAL A 33 1.85 2.98 -12.63
N ARG A 34 2.49 1.86 -12.50
CA ARG A 34 3.43 1.20 -13.40
C ARG A 34 4.90 1.30 -13.05
N SER A 35 5.29 0.57 -12.02
CA SER A 35 6.57 -0.11 -12.13
C SER A 35 6.36 -1.44 -12.87
N LYS A 36 7.28 -1.80 -13.72
CA LYS A 36 7.31 -3.09 -14.43
C LYS A 36 7.63 -4.24 -13.45
N THR A 37 6.87 -4.31 -12.36
CA THR A 37 7.08 -5.34 -11.34
C THR A 37 6.12 -6.48 -11.60
N ASN A 38 6.68 -7.65 -11.75
CA ASN A 38 5.89 -8.86 -11.95
C ASN A 38 5.11 -9.27 -10.69
N TRP A 39 5.35 -8.61 -9.57
CA TRP A 39 4.62 -8.83 -8.34
C TRP A 39 4.64 -7.59 -7.43
N SER A 40 3.67 -7.49 -6.56
CA SER A 40 3.58 -6.45 -5.54
C SER A 40 3.18 -7.08 -4.22
N PRO A 41 3.84 -6.74 -3.10
CA PRO A 41 3.46 -7.26 -1.81
C PRO A 41 2.06 -6.80 -1.41
N ALA A 42 1.31 -7.68 -0.79
CA ALA A 42 0.04 -7.33 -0.16
C ALA A 42 0.31 -6.46 1.08
N VAL A 43 -0.48 -5.41 1.25
CA VAL A 43 -0.29 -4.41 2.31
C VAL A 43 -1.62 -4.11 2.98
N ASP A 44 -1.60 -4.10 4.30
CA ASP A 44 -2.66 -3.59 5.15
C ASP A 44 -2.21 -2.31 5.84
N VAL A 45 -3.11 -1.34 5.95
CA VAL A 45 -2.89 -0.12 6.74
C VAL A 45 -3.98 -0.02 7.80
N LYS A 46 -3.57 0.03 9.05
CA LYS A 46 -4.46 0.18 10.20
C LYS A 46 -4.20 1.51 10.90
N GLU A 47 -5.25 2.24 11.18
CA GLU A 47 -5.19 3.45 11.99
C GLU A 47 -5.63 3.18 13.43
N SER A 48 -4.86 3.72 14.37
CA SER A 48 -5.20 3.82 15.78
C SER A 48 -5.26 5.30 16.21
N ASP A 49 -5.58 5.56 17.47
CA ASP A 49 -5.63 6.95 17.97
C ASP A 49 -4.29 7.66 17.86
N ASN A 50 -3.19 6.93 18.02
CA ASN A 50 -1.84 7.50 18.14
C ASN A 50 -0.91 7.20 16.95
N SER A 51 -1.26 6.26 16.10
CA SER A 51 -0.38 5.82 15.01
C SER A 51 -1.13 5.18 13.85
N PHE A 52 -0.45 5.10 12.72
CA PHE A 52 -0.79 4.17 11.64
C PHE A 52 0.18 3.00 11.68
N THR A 53 -0.29 1.81 11.42
CA THR A 53 0.54 0.62 11.25
C THR A 53 0.35 0.07 9.85
N LEU A 54 1.43 0.02 9.10
CA LEU A 54 1.45 -0.58 7.77
C LEU A 54 2.10 -1.95 7.88
N THR A 55 1.43 -2.97 7.39
CA THR A 55 1.91 -4.35 7.39
C THR A 55 1.99 -4.87 5.97
N ALA A 56 3.15 -5.34 5.54
CA ALA A 56 3.37 -5.89 4.21
C ALA A 56 3.88 -7.33 4.28
N ASP A 57 3.29 -8.19 3.47
CA ASP A 57 3.73 -9.58 3.34
C ASP A 57 4.78 -9.68 2.23
N ILE A 58 6.01 -9.96 2.64
CA ILE A 58 7.17 -10.05 1.74
C ILE A 58 7.89 -11.39 1.98
N PRO A 59 7.25 -12.50 1.70
CA PRO A 59 7.85 -13.81 1.93
C PRO A 59 9.02 -14.05 0.97
N GLY A 60 10.02 -14.76 1.45
CA GLY A 60 11.18 -15.15 0.65
C GLY A 60 12.28 -14.10 0.56
N LEU A 61 12.16 -12.98 1.26
CA LEU A 61 13.21 -11.97 1.42
C LEU A 61 13.73 -11.91 2.84
N THR A 62 14.94 -11.43 2.96
CA THR A 62 15.56 -11.11 4.26
C THR A 62 15.46 -9.61 4.52
N LYS A 63 15.70 -9.23 5.77
CA LYS A 63 15.76 -7.82 6.20
C LYS A 63 16.70 -6.95 5.34
N LYS A 64 17.78 -7.54 4.83
CA LYS A 64 18.79 -6.81 4.05
C LYS A 64 18.34 -6.51 2.62
N GLU A 65 17.36 -7.24 2.13
CA GLU A 65 16.85 -7.15 0.76
C GLU A 65 15.65 -6.21 0.63
N VAL A 66 15.11 -5.74 1.76
CA VAL A 66 13.99 -4.81 1.81
C VAL A 66 14.50 -3.43 2.24
N LYS A 67 14.11 -2.41 1.48
CA LYS A 67 14.43 -1.01 1.77
C LYS A 67 13.16 -0.24 2.06
N VAL A 68 13.21 0.56 3.11
CA VAL A 68 12.13 1.49 3.49
C VAL A 68 12.73 2.88 3.57
N ASN A 69 12.16 3.82 2.83
CA ASN A 69 12.60 5.21 2.81
C ASN A 69 11.40 6.15 2.96
N VAL A 70 11.66 7.30 3.57
CA VAL A 70 10.71 8.42 3.60
C VAL A 70 11.38 9.64 3.01
N THR A 71 10.74 10.26 2.05
CA THR A 71 11.22 11.47 1.39
C THR A 71 10.04 12.35 1.03
N ASP A 72 10.05 13.60 1.49
CA ASP A 72 9.01 14.60 1.18
C ASP A 72 7.57 14.09 1.41
N GLY A 73 7.32 13.47 2.56
CA GLY A 73 6.01 12.93 2.91
C GLY A 73 5.60 11.66 2.14
N ILE A 74 6.53 11.03 1.45
CA ILE A 74 6.30 9.78 0.72
C ILE A 74 7.09 8.65 1.35
N LEU A 75 6.37 7.64 1.82
CA LEU A 75 6.95 6.38 2.28
C LEU A 75 7.11 5.45 1.08
N SER A 76 8.30 4.93 0.87
CA SER A 76 8.58 3.95 -0.16
C SER A 76 9.10 2.65 0.41
N ILE A 77 8.58 1.55 -0.06
CA ILE A 77 9.02 0.19 0.26
C ILE A 77 9.45 -0.46 -1.03
N SER A 78 10.68 -0.94 -1.08
CA SER A 78 11.22 -1.58 -2.28
C SER A 78 12.09 -2.77 -1.94
N GLY A 79 12.24 -3.65 -2.91
CA GLY A 79 13.09 -4.83 -2.79
C GLY A 79 13.09 -5.63 -4.08
N GLU A 80 13.87 -6.69 -4.09
CA GLU A 80 13.95 -7.60 -5.21
C GLU A 80 13.94 -9.04 -4.70
N ARG A 81 12.99 -9.83 -5.20
CA ARG A 81 12.98 -11.26 -5.02
C ARG A 81 13.65 -11.88 -6.23
N LYS A 82 14.86 -12.34 -6.03
CA LYS A 82 15.64 -12.97 -7.09
C LYS A 82 15.11 -14.37 -7.40
N PHE A 83 15.11 -14.66 -8.68
CA PHE A 83 14.94 -16.01 -9.14
C PHE A 83 16.29 -16.73 -9.02
N GLU A 84 16.35 -17.71 -8.13
CA GLU A 84 17.49 -18.60 -8.07
C GLU A 84 17.25 -19.76 -9.04
N ASP A 85 17.66 -19.57 -10.28
CA ASP A 85 17.81 -20.64 -11.23
C ASP A 85 19.22 -21.24 -11.05
N GLU A 86 19.48 -21.69 -9.84
CA GLU A 86 20.66 -22.48 -9.64
C GLU A 86 20.46 -23.81 -10.38
N LYS A 87 21.54 -24.28 -10.98
CA LYS A 87 21.70 -25.51 -11.73
C LYS A 87 21.36 -26.77 -10.91
N GLU A 88 20.21 -26.74 -10.27
CA GLU A 88 19.69 -27.93 -9.63
C GLU A 88 19.20 -28.89 -10.69
N SER A 89 19.69 -30.11 -10.61
CA SER A 89 19.28 -31.24 -11.44
C SER A 89 17.82 -31.59 -11.16
N GLY A 90 16.89 -30.81 -11.70
CA GLY A 90 15.46 -31.05 -11.56
C GLY A 90 14.65 -30.30 -12.59
N ASN A 91 13.57 -30.89 -13.04
CA ASN A 91 12.63 -30.27 -13.95
C ASN A 91 11.40 -29.81 -13.15
N TYR A 92 11.00 -28.54 -13.34
CA TYR A 92 9.74 -28.06 -12.80
C TYR A 92 8.58 -28.70 -13.56
N HIS A 93 7.65 -29.34 -12.83
CA HIS A 93 6.39 -29.80 -13.37
C HIS A 93 5.31 -28.72 -13.31
N TYR A 94 5.42 -27.81 -12.36
CA TYR A 94 4.51 -26.71 -12.14
C TYR A 94 5.19 -25.56 -11.42
N ARG A 95 4.92 -24.32 -11.85
CA ARG A 95 5.61 -23.15 -11.31
C ARG A 95 4.68 -21.94 -11.32
N GLU A 96 4.39 -21.40 -10.13
CA GLU A 96 3.48 -20.25 -9.94
C GLU A 96 4.09 -19.09 -9.14
N ARG A 97 5.28 -19.25 -8.58
CA ARG A 97 5.89 -18.19 -7.78
C ARG A 97 6.28 -17.01 -8.65
N ARG A 98 6.06 -15.82 -8.11
CA ARG A 98 6.42 -14.57 -8.78
C ARG A 98 7.71 -14.04 -8.22
N TYR A 99 8.54 -13.51 -9.10
CA TYR A 99 9.86 -12.97 -8.80
C TYR A 99 10.00 -11.59 -9.43
N GLY A 100 11.06 -10.88 -9.07
CA GLY A 100 11.41 -9.59 -9.60
C GLY A 100 11.46 -8.51 -8.54
N SER A 101 11.74 -7.31 -8.97
CA SER A 101 11.74 -6.14 -8.11
C SER A 101 10.31 -5.64 -7.85
N PHE A 102 10.11 -5.09 -6.68
CA PHE A 102 8.89 -4.40 -6.34
C PHE A 102 9.20 -3.03 -5.75
N SER A 103 8.26 -2.13 -5.90
CA SER A 103 8.27 -0.83 -5.24
C SER A 103 6.83 -0.42 -4.94
N ARG A 104 6.58 -0.05 -3.70
CA ARG A 104 5.30 0.54 -3.30
C ARG A 104 5.56 1.86 -2.61
N THR A 105 4.73 2.84 -2.93
CA THR A 105 4.78 4.18 -2.34
C THR A 105 3.46 4.54 -1.71
N PHE A 106 3.53 5.27 -0.60
CA PHE A 106 2.38 5.74 0.15
C PHE A 106 2.58 7.20 0.51
N ASN A 107 1.60 8.04 0.23
CA ASN A 107 1.60 9.40 0.72
C ASN A 107 1.29 9.39 2.21
N LEU A 108 2.16 9.99 3.00
CA LEU A 108 1.94 10.10 4.44
C LEU A 108 1.02 11.28 4.73
N PRO A 109 0.02 11.10 5.62
CA PRO A 109 -0.74 12.23 6.14
C PRO A 109 0.18 13.22 6.88
N GLU A 110 -0.15 14.49 6.84
CA GLU A 110 0.60 15.55 7.55
C GLU A 110 0.64 15.34 9.05
N THR A 111 -0.29 14.53 9.58
CA THR A 111 -0.34 14.17 11.00
C THR A 111 0.73 13.19 11.44
N VAL A 112 1.44 12.55 10.51
CA VAL A 112 2.51 11.59 10.82
C VAL A 112 3.79 12.34 11.23
N ASN A 113 4.39 11.90 12.33
CA ASN A 113 5.73 12.32 12.71
C ASN A 113 6.77 11.46 11.99
N GLU A 114 7.38 12.01 10.95
CA GLU A 114 8.33 11.29 10.10
C GLU A 114 9.61 10.89 10.83
N GLU A 115 10.00 11.64 11.87
CA GLU A 115 11.23 11.39 12.62
C GLU A 115 11.15 10.14 13.51
N ASP A 116 9.94 9.78 13.94
CA ASP A 116 9.69 8.67 14.84
C ASP A 116 9.19 7.39 14.14
N ILE A 117 9.25 7.35 12.83
CA ILE A 117 8.87 6.16 12.06
C ILE A 117 9.83 5.02 12.37
N SER A 118 9.27 3.87 12.70
CA SER A 118 10.02 2.65 12.95
C SER A 118 9.55 1.51 12.05
N ALA A 119 10.46 0.61 11.71
CA ALA A 119 10.17 -0.54 10.91
C ALA A 119 10.80 -1.80 11.51
N SER A 120 10.07 -2.89 11.44
CA SER A 120 10.53 -4.22 11.83
C SER A 120 10.21 -5.24 10.75
N PHE A 121 11.10 -6.20 10.57
CA PHE A 121 10.91 -7.29 9.62
C PHE A 121 11.11 -8.63 10.33
N LYS A 122 10.06 -9.44 10.32
CA LYS A 122 10.07 -10.74 11.00
C LYS A 122 9.21 -11.75 10.25
N ASN A 123 9.76 -12.93 10.02
CA ASN A 123 9.05 -14.03 9.39
C ASN A 123 8.38 -13.68 8.04
N GLY A 124 9.05 -12.86 7.21
CA GLY A 124 8.52 -12.43 5.93
C GLY A 124 7.47 -11.31 6.00
N THR A 125 7.20 -10.77 7.17
CA THR A 125 6.27 -9.66 7.37
C THR A 125 7.03 -8.40 7.76
N LEU A 126 6.86 -7.33 6.97
CA LEU A 126 7.34 -5.99 7.28
C LEU A 126 6.23 -5.24 8.02
N SER A 127 6.55 -4.73 9.19
CA SER A 127 5.67 -3.86 9.96
C SER A 127 6.30 -2.49 10.11
N ILE A 128 5.59 -1.45 9.70
CA ILE A 128 6.04 -0.06 9.82
C ILE A 128 5.05 0.67 10.72
N GLU A 129 5.55 1.26 11.78
CA GLU A 129 4.78 2.11 12.67
C GLU A 129 5.02 3.58 12.34
N LEU A 130 3.95 4.30 12.14
CA LEU A 130 3.89 5.70 11.73
C LEU A 130 3.19 6.49 12.85
N PRO A 131 3.92 6.99 13.85
CA PRO A 131 3.32 7.75 14.94
C PRO A 131 2.69 9.04 14.45
N LYS A 132 1.56 9.41 15.04
CA LYS A 132 0.94 10.70 14.81
C LYS A 132 1.63 11.78 15.63
N GLN A 133 1.72 12.97 15.08
CA GLN A 133 2.18 14.13 15.84
C GLN A 133 1.18 14.41 16.97
N GLU A 134 1.69 14.84 18.09
CA GLU A 134 0.83 15.34 19.15
C GLU A 134 0.07 16.56 18.64
N LEU A 135 -1.27 16.47 18.66
CA LEU A 135 -2.13 17.61 18.39
C LEU A 135 -1.90 18.61 19.55
N VAL A 136 -1.20 19.70 19.25
CA VAL A 136 -1.22 20.84 20.15
C VAL A 136 -2.62 21.43 20.08
N LEU A 137 -3.46 21.05 21.05
CA LEU A 137 -4.77 21.67 21.22
C LEU A 137 -4.55 23.17 21.40
N PRO A 138 -5.26 24.03 20.66
CA PRO A 138 -5.17 25.47 20.88
C PRO A 138 -5.54 25.75 22.34
N LYS A 139 -4.66 26.45 23.04
CA LYS A 139 -4.92 26.88 24.43
C LYS A 139 -6.08 27.86 24.39
N GLU A 140 -7.25 27.40 24.77
CA GLU A 140 -8.39 28.28 24.98
C GLU A 140 -8.11 29.18 26.19
N ARG A 141 -8.10 30.46 25.96
CA ARG A 141 -7.98 31.46 27.03
C ARG A 141 -9.25 32.26 27.13
N GLN A 142 -9.95 32.11 28.24
CA GLN A 142 -11.12 32.93 28.53
C GLN A 142 -10.67 34.33 28.98
N ILE A 143 -11.12 35.35 28.26
CA ILE A 143 -10.83 36.75 28.59
C ILE A 143 -11.96 37.26 29.47
N LYS A 144 -11.64 37.78 30.68
CA LYS A 144 -12.59 38.44 31.52
C LYS A 144 -12.91 39.82 30.97
N ILE A 145 -14.19 40.10 30.80
CA ILE A 145 -14.68 41.44 30.44
C ILE A 145 -14.74 42.29 31.71
N SER A 146 -14.03 43.38 31.69
CA SER A 146 -14.09 44.38 32.77
C SER A 146 -15.18 45.41 32.52
#